data_ae79cc9cf3d75126d18fc20223f00930
#
_entry.id   ae79cc9cf3d75126d18fc20223f00930
#
_cell.length_a   1.000
_cell.length_b   1.000
_cell.length_c   1.000
_cell.angle_alpha   90.00
_cell.angle_beta   90.00
_cell.angle_gamma   90.00
#
_symmetry.space_group_name_H-M   'P 1'
#
loop_
_entity.id
_entity.type
_entity.pdbx_description
1 polymer ?
#
loop_
_entity_poly.entity_id
_entity_poly.type
_entity_poly.pdbx_seq_one_letter_code
_entity_poly.pdbx_strand_id
1 'polypeptide(L)'
;MIAAIFTAAALAAAGPPHSILFVGNSFTFGALSDAMTYRKDSVTDLNGDGMGGVPALFKRFADETGLRYRVSLETAAGQTLTWHLANKRAAIDHPWDAVVLQQYSILDPNNPGDPAETISAARGLSRLLTRDNPSVDISLVATWTRPDLTYPAGKPWSGQPVARMALDLRKADDRVRAAVPSIDRIIPVGQAFNCAIARGVADPNPYDGLAPGKIDLWASDHYHASNYGYYLEALTIFAAVTHTDPRRLGRAEGAARDLKIPPAIAARLQDVAFRSATGRRCGSG
;
A
#
# COMPACT_ATOMS: atom_id res chain seq x y z
N MET A 1 14.19 60.09 16.87
CA MET A 1 13.14 59.06 17.05
C MET A 1 13.05 58.30 15.75
N ILE A 2 13.56 57.04 15.73
CA ILE A 2 13.54 56.15 14.56
C ILE A 2 12.35 55.17 14.79
N ALA A 3 11.31 55.29 13.96
CA ALA A 3 10.16 54.39 14.02
C ALA A 3 10.54 53.06 13.34
N ALA A 4 10.55 51.96 14.09
CA ALA A 4 10.72 50.65 13.57
C ALA A 4 9.40 50.17 12.93
N ILE A 5 9.41 49.97 11.63
CA ILE A 5 8.29 49.40 10.90
C ILE A 5 8.39 47.86 11.03
N PHE A 6 7.53 47.27 11.84
CA PHE A 6 7.33 45.82 11.88
C PHE A 6 6.47 45.42 10.69
N THR A 7 7.06 44.85 9.66
CA THR A 7 6.34 44.14 8.60
C THR A 7 5.89 42.77 9.15
N ALA A 8 4.60 42.65 9.43
CA ALA A 8 4.00 41.37 9.72
C ALA A 8 4.00 40.52 8.42
N ALA A 9 4.84 39.52 8.37
CA ALA A 9 4.76 38.50 7.32
C ALA A 9 3.43 37.72 7.50
N ALA A 10 2.50 37.92 6.59
CA ALA A 10 1.27 37.12 6.53
C ALA A 10 1.66 35.65 6.27
N LEU A 11 1.48 34.76 7.25
CA LEU A 11 1.51 33.32 7.02
C LEU A 11 0.38 33.03 6.02
N ALA A 12 0.74 32.66 4.80
CA ALA A 12 -0.24 32.14 3.84
C ALA A 12 -0.90 30.93 4.49
N ALA A 13 -2.24 30.99 4.67
CA ALA A 13 -2.99 29.87 5.22
C ALA A 13 -2.80 28.66 4.29
N ALA A 14 -2.19 27.60 4.81
CA ALA A 14 -2.05 26.37 4.06
C ALA A 14 -3.46 25.87 3.67
N GLY A 15 -3.66 25.54 2.39
CA GLY A 15 -4.93 25.00 1.88
C GLY A 15 -5.45 23.79 2.69
N PRO A 16 -6.66 23.32 2.48
CA PRO A 16 -7.19 22.15 3.18
C PRO A 16 -6.28 20.93 2.97
N PRO A 17 -6.26 19.97 3.91
CA PRO A 17 -5.50 18.74 3.71
C PRO A 17 -6.10 17.91 2.57
N HIS A 18 -5.26 17.26 1.76
CA HIS A 18 -5.70 16.28 0.75
C HIS A 18 -6.45 15.13 1.43
N SER A 19 -7.61 14.80 0.91
CA SER A 19 -8.40 13.64 1.36
C SER A 19 -7.99 12.39 0.60
N ILE A 20 -7.67 11.30 1.32
CA ILE A 20 -7.36 10.02 0.71
C ILE A 20 -8.17 8.90 1.38
N LEU A 21 -8.76 8.03 0.55
CA LEU A 21 -9.46 6.83 0.98
C LEU A 21 -8.66 5.58 0.58
N PHE A 22 -8.54 4.65 1.51
CA PHE A 22 -8.07 3.30 1.24
C PHE A 22 -9.26 2.34 1.29
N VAL A 23 -9.48 1.59 0.19
CA VAL A 23 -10.49 0.54 0.11
C VAL A 23 -9.79 -0.79 -0.10
N GLY A 24 -10.03 -1.76 0.80
CA GLY A 24 -9.37 -3.05 0.71
C GLY A 24 -9.77 -4.03 1.82
N ASN A 25 -8.89 -4.97 2.08
CA ASN A 25 -9.17 -6.05 3.02
C ASN A 25 -8.04 -6.20 4.07
N SER A 26 -7.78 -7.44 4.53
CA SER A 26 -6.76 -7.73 5.54
C SER A 26 -5.36 -7.24 5.16
N PHE A 27 -5.06 -7.11 3.89
CA PHE A 27 -3.79 -6.57 3.41
C PHE A 27 -3.70 -5.06 3.69
N THR A 28 -4.77 -4.33 3.48
CA THR A 28 -4.82 -2.88 3.76
C THR A 28 -4.85 -2.58 5.26
N PHE A 29 -5.63 -3.33 6.06
CA PHE A 29 -5.68 -3.05 7.50
C PHE A 29 -4.56 -3.69 8.33
N GLY A 30 -3.63 -4.43 7.70
CA GLY A 30 -2.43 -4.90 8.38
C GLY A 30 -2.64 -6.14 9.26
N ALA A 31 -3.47 -7.11 8.85
CA ALA A 31 -3.78 -8.29 9.63
C ALA A 31 -2.53 -9.06 10.10
N LEU A 32 -2.59 -9.63 11.30
CA LEU A 32 -1.55 -10.43 11.94
C LEU A 32 -0.23 -9.66 12.20
N SER A 33 -0.29 -8.33 12.30
CA SER A 33 0.88 -7.49 12.59
C SER A 33 0.54 -6.37 13.56
N ASP A 34 1.57 -5.72 14.13
CA ASP A 34 1.40 -4.53 14.97
C ASP A 34 0.85 -3.33 14.16
N ALA A 35 0.91 -3.39 12.82
CA ALA A 35 0.34 -2.36 11.96
C ALA A 35 -1.19 -2.28 12.07
N MET A 36 -1.88 -3.38 12.37
CA MET A 36 -3.35 -3.47 12.35
C MET A 36 -4.03 -2.37 13.17
N THR A 37 -3.55 -2.13 14.37
CA THR A 37 -4.09 -1.08 15.27
C THR A 37 -3.16 0.13 15.40
N TYR A 38 -2.10 0.18 14.58
CA TYR A 38 -1.12 1.25 14.62
C TYR A 38 -1.78 2.61 14.44
N ARG A 39 -1.60 3.51 15.43
CA ARG A 39 -2.10 4.90 15.41
C ARG A 39 -3.53 5.05 14.85
N LYS A 40 -4.42 4.10 15.16
CA LYS A 40 -5.79 4.04 14.64
C LYS A 40 -6.56 5.36 14.79
N ASP A 41 -6.26 6.14 15.83
CA ASP A 41 -6.90 7.44 16.09
C ASP A 41 -6.34 8.57 15.19
N SER A 42 -5.32 8.31 14.37
CA SER A 42 -4.77 9.27 13.40
C SER A 42 -5.44 9.20 12.03
N VAL A 43 -6.33 8.24 11.82
CA VAL A 43 -7.09 8.00 10.59
C VAL A 43 -8.57 7.85 10.90
N THR A 44 -9.41 7.94 9.86
CA THR A 44 -10.86 7.71 10.00
C THR A 44 -11.20 6.32 9.48
N ASP A 45 -11.44 5.39 10.39
CA ASP A 45 -11.99 4.08 10.06
C ASP A 45 -13.51 4.20 9.85
N LEU A 46 -13.94 4.06 8.59
CA LEU A 46 -15.34 4.25 8.21
C LEU A 46 -16.25 3.09 8.66
N ASN A 47 -15.67 1.99 9.08
CA ASN A 47 -16.41 0.85 9.65
C ASN A 47 -16.48 0.89 11.17
N GLY A 48 -15.60 1.65 11.84
CA GLY A 48 -15.55 1.72 13.30
C GLY A 48 -14.92 0.48 13.97
N ASP A 49 -14.17 -0.31 13.21
CA ASP A 49 -13.53 -1.55 13.70
C ASP A 49 -12.23 -1.28 14.49
N GLY A 50 -11.79 -0.02 14.55
CA GLY A 50 -10.59 0.40 15.26
C GLY A 50 -9.31 0.02 14.53
N MET A 51 -9.33 0.03 13.21
CA MET A 51 -8.18 -0.29 12.37
C MET A 51 -7.35 0.96 12.06
N GLY A 52 -6.00 0.76 12.02
CA GLY A 52 -5.05 1.78 11.57
C GLY A 52 -4.38 1.36 10.26
N GLY A 53 -3.67 0.25 10.29
CA GLY A 53 -3.12 -0.44 9.13
C GLY A 53 -2.11 0.38 8.30
N VAL A 54 -2.02 -0.02 7.06
CA VAL A 54 -1.24 0.68 6.02
C VAL A 54 -1.66 2.17 5.88
N PRO A 55 -2.96 2.53 5.98
CA PRO A 55 -3.40 3.93 6.00
C PRO A 55 -2.76 4.77 7.12
N ALA A 56 -2.65 4.24 8.32
CA ALA A 56 -2.03 4.96 9.44
C ALA A 56 -0.50 5.06 9.30
N LEU A 57 0.16 4.06 8.69
CA LEU A 57 1.56 4.15 8.32
C LEU A 57 1.78 5.23 7.24
N PHE A 58 0.96 5.26 6.20
CA PHE A 58 0.96 6.32 5.20
C PHE A 58 0.78 7.70 5.82
N LYS A 59 -0.19 7.86 6.73
CA LYS A 59 -0.44 9.10 7.46
C LYS A 59 0.80 9.55 8.23
N ARG A 60 1.47 8.62 8.91
CA ARG A 60 2.70 8.90 9.64
C ARG A 60 3.81 9.43 8.73
N PHE A 61 4.04 8.79 7.58
CA PHE A 61 5.02 9.25 6.59
C PHE A 61 4.68 10.62 6.01
N ALA A 62 3.40 10.86 5.72
CA ALA A 62 2.94 12.16 5.24
C ALA A 62 3.23 13.27 6.26
N ASP A 63 2.90 13.04 7.54
CA ASP A 63 3.16 14.00 8.62
C ASP A 63 4.65 14.30 8.79
N GLU A 64 5.50 13.29 8.77
CA GLU A 64 6.95 13.46 8.93
C GLU A 64 7.61 14.19 7.75
N THR A 65 6.99 14.14 6.59
CA THR A 65 7.47 14.88 5.41
C THR A 65 6.78 16.23 5.20
N GLY A 66 5.92 16.63 6.14
CA GLY A 66 5.18 17.90 6.09
C GLY A 66 4.01 17.92 5.10
N LEU A 67 3.60 16.76 4.58
CA LEU A 67 2.45 16.63 3.72
C LEU A 67 1.16 16.55 4.54
N ARG A 68 0.14 17.27 4.11
CA ARG A 68 -1.13 17.37 4.83
C ARG A 68 -2.17 16.45 4.20
N TYR A 69 -2.41 15.29 4.82
CA TYR A 69 -3.43 14.33 4.40
C TYR A 69 -4.47 14.10 5.49
N ARG A 70 -5.74 14.04 5.10
CA ARG A 70 -6.83 13.43 5.87
C ARG A 70 -7.04 12.04 5.31
N VAL A 71 -6.70 11.04 6.10
CA VAL A 71 -6.67 9.63 5.68
C VAL A 71 -7.89 8.91 6.23
N SER A 72 -8.61 8.21 5.36
CA SER A 72 -9.72 7.34 5.71
C SER A 72 -9.51 5.94 5.17
N LEU A 73 -10.12 4.94 5.81
CA LEU A 73 -10.12 3.57 5.33
C LEU A 73 -11.54 2.98 5.40
N GLU A 74 -11.86 2.18 4.41
CA GLU A 74 -13.01 1.28 4.35
C GLU A 74 -12.48 -0.11 4.02
N THR A 75 -12.46 -1.00 5.00
CA THR A 75 -11.81 -2.31 4.88
C THR A 75 -12.69 -3.42 5.44
N ALA A 76 -12.67 -4.58 4.74
CA ALA A 76 -13.40 -5.77 5.21
C ALA A 76 -12.56 -7.03 4.91
N ALA A 77 -12.32 -7.85 5.95
CA ALA A 77 -11.49 -9.05 5.87
C ALA A 77 -11.95 -10.00 4.76
N GLY A 78 -11.03 -10.40 3.87
CA GLY A 78 -11.29 -11.37 2.81
C GLY A 78 -12.23 -10.90 1.70
N GLN A 79 -12.61 -9.63 1.64
CA GLN A 79 -13.57 -9.14 0.65
C GLN A 79 -12.88 -8.63 -0.63
N THR A 80 -13.65 -8.68 -1.73
CA THR A 80 -13.27 -8.17 -3.05
C THR A 80 -13.77 -6.74 -3.25
N LEU A 81 -13.23 -6.02 -4.25
CA LEU A 81 -13.73 -4.69 -4.62
C LEU A 81 -15.20 -4.72 -5.07
N THR A 82 -15.67 -5.85 -5.63
CA THR A 82 -17.09 -6.06 -5.97
C THR A 82 -17.96 -6.02 -4.71
N TRP A 83 -17.51 -6.67 -3.65
CA TRP A 83 -18.21 -6.65 -2.37
C TRP A 83 -18.28 -5.24 -1.77
N HIS A 84 -17.18 -4.49 -1.79
CA HIS A 84 -17.13 -3.11 -1.31
C HIS A 84 -18.09 -2.20 -2.08
N LEU A 85 -18.09 -2.29 -3.42
CA LEU A 85 -19.00 -1.54 -4.27
C LEU A 85 -20.48 -1.83 -3.96
N ALA A 86 -20.81 -3.08 -3.66
CA ALA A 86 -22.17 -3.50 -3.36
C ALA A 86 -22.64 -3.13 -1.96
N ASN A 87 -21.75 -3.27 -0.95
CA ASN A 87 -22.14 -3.22 0.46
C ASN A 87 -21.69 -1.95 1.19
N LYS A 88 -20.68 -1.23 0.66
CA LYS A 88 -20.05 -0.07 1.31
C LYS A 88 -20.12 1.20 0.46
N ARG A 89 -20.96 1.18 -0.56
CA ARG A 89 -21.10 2.29 -1.50
C ARG A 89 -21.27 3.64 -0.81
N ALA A 90 -22.13 3.74 0.21
CA ALA A 90 -22.37 4.99 0.91
C ALA A 90 -21.15 5.55 1.65
N ALA A 91 -20.27 4.67 2.16
CA ALA A 91 -19.03 5.07 2.80
C ALA A 91 -17.95 5.51 1.79
N ILE A 92 -17.97 4.95 0.57
CA ILE A 92 -17.02 5.24 -0.50
C ILE A 92 -17.42 6.49 -1.29
N ASP A 93 -18.73 6.76 -1.43
CA ASP A 93 -19.32 7.76 -2.30
C ASP A 93 -19.18 9.19 -1.72
N HIS A 94 -17.96 9.71 -1.76
CA HIS A 94 -17.58 11.05 -1.31
C HIS A 94 -16.54 11.67 -2.25
N PRO A 95 -16.38 13.00 -2.29
CA PRO A 95 -15.43 13.70 -3.16
C PRO A 95 -14.00 13.60 -2.60
N TRP A 96 -13.36 12.42 -2.75
CA TRP A 96 -11.98 12.19 -2.39
C TRP A 96 -11.02 12.84 -3.39
N ASP A 97 -9.86 13.33 -2.91
CA ASP A 97 -8.78 13.79 -3.78
C ASP A 97 -7.96 12.61 -4.32
N ALA A 98 -7.82 11.55 -3.52
CA ALA A 98 -7.16 10.32 -3.93
C ALA A 98 -7.84 9.08 -3.36
N VAL A 99 -7.78 7.96 -4.09
CA VAL A 99 -8.28 6.65 -3.62
C VAL A 99 -7.28 5.56 -3.96
N VAL A 100 -6.96 4.72 -2.98
CA VAL A 100 -6.13 3.53 -3.13
C VAL A 100 -7.04 2.31 -3.02
N LEU A 101 -7.14 1.56 -4.10
CA LEU A 101 -7.94 0.34 -4.19
C LEU A 101 -7.04 -0.89 -4.04
N GLN A 102 -7.43 -1.85 -3.23
CA GLN A 102 -6.76 -3.14 -3.09
C GLN A 102 -7.78 -4.26 -3.26
N GLN A 103 -7.61 -5.05 -4.31
CA GLN A 103 -8.46 -6.20 -4.63
C GLN A 103 -8.11 -7.40 -3.74
N TYR A 104 -8.91 -8.46 -3.78
CA TYR A 104 -8.56 -9.74 -3.18
C TYR A 104 -7.17 -10.20 -3.64
N SER A 105 -6.41 -10.81 -2.73
CA SER A 105 -4.95 -11.04 -2.88
C SER A 105 -4.52 -11.82 -4.12
N ILE A 106 -5.44 -12.56 -4.75
CA ILE A 106 -5.21 -13.32 -6.00
C ILE A 106 -6.16 -12.88 -7.12
N LEU A 107 -6.76 -11.69 -7.00
CA LEU A 107 -7.75 -11.05 -7.87
C LEU A 107 -9.12 -11.75 -7.85
N ASP A 108 -9.21 -12.98 -8.29
CA ASP A 108 -10.42 -13.80 -8.24
C ASP A 108 -10.16 -15.06 -7.37
N PRO A 109 -10.91 -15.26 -6.27
CA PRO A 109 -10.74 -16.43 -5.42
C PRO A 109 -11.06 -17.77 -6.11
N ASN A 110 -11.88 -17.75 -7.16
CA ASN A 110 -12.27 -18.95 -7.91
C ASN A 110 -11.39 -19.21 -9.13
N ASN A 111 -10.76 -18.15 -9.68
CA ASN A 111 -9.86 -18.22 -10.82
C ASN A 111 -8.62 -17.34 -10.56
N PRO A 112 -7.63 -17.84 -9.79
CA PRO A 112 -6.48 -17.07 -9.35
C PRO A 112 -5.71 -16.39 -10.50
N GLY A 113 -5.57 -15.05 -10.40
CA GLY A 113 -4.89 -14.23 -11.40
C GLY A 113 -5.78 -13.71 -12.52
N ASP A 114 -7.07 -14.06 -12.57
CA ASP A 114 -8.01 -13.50 -13.53
C ASP A 114 -8.43 -12.07 -13.11
N PRO A 115 -8.23 -11.05 -13.96
CA PRO A 115 -8.63 -9.69 -13.67
C PRO A 115 -10.09 -9.35 -14.00
N ALA A 116 -10.90 -10.25 -14.51
CA ALA A 116 -12.25 -9.94 -15.04
C ALA A 116 -13.17 -9.30 -13.98
N GLU A 117 -13.23 -9.89 -12.78
CA GLU A 117 -13.98 -9.32 -11.65
C GLU A 117 -13.40 -7.95 -11.24
N THR A 118 -12.08 -7.83 -11.15
CA THR A 118 -11.41 -6.58 -10.80
C THR A 118 -11.71 -5.48 -11.81
N ILE A 119 -11.72 -5.78 -13.12
CA ILE A 119 -12.08 -4.83 -14.17
C ILE A 119 -13.53 -4.32 -13.98
N SER A 120 -14.45 -5.22 -13.69
CA SER A 120 -15.87 -4.87 -13.47
C SER A 120 -16.03 -3.95 -12.24
N ALA A 121 -15.44 -4.35 -11.12
CA ALA A 121 -15.51 -3.58 -9.87
C ALA A 121 -14.82 -2.22 -10.00
N ALA A 122 -13.63 -2.17 -10.59
CA ALA A 122 -12.88 -0.94 -10.81
C ALA A 122 -13.65 0.05 -11.69
N ARG A 123 -14.33 -0.41 -12.74
CA ARG A 123 -15.24 0.45 -13.54
C ARG A 123 -16.39 1.02 -12.72
N GLY A 124 -16.98 0.22 -11.85
CA GLY A 124 -18.06 0.66 -10.97
C GLY A 124 -17.60 1.70 -9.98
N LEU A 125 -16.49 1.44 -9.28
CA LEU A 125 -15.89 2.35 -8.31
C LEU A 125 -15.39 3.64 -8.98
N SER A 126 -14.71 3.55 -10.12
CA SER A 126 -14.25 4.73 -10.84
C SER A 126 -15.40 5.65 -11.24
N ARG A 127 -16.50 5.09 -11.79
CA ARG A 127 -17.68 5.90 -12.12
C ARG A 127 -18.31 6.58 -10.90
N LEU A 128 -18.30 5.90 -9.75
CA LEU A 128 -18.78 6.45 -8.50
C LEU A 128 -17.92 7.63 -8.06
N LEU A 129 -16.62 7.42 -7.99
CA LEU A 129 -15.65 8.39 -7.49
C LEU A 129 -15.50 9.62 -8.40
N THR A 130 -15.42 9.40 -9.73
CA THR A 130 -15.26 10.50 -10.69
C THR A 130 -16.53 11.35 -10.87
N ARG A 131 -17.69 10.85 -10.47
CA ARG A 131 -18.92 11.65 -10.46
C ARG A 131 -18.82 12.81 -9.48
N ASP A 132 -18.27 12.59 -8.30
CA ASP A 132 -18.21 13.57 -7.21
C ASP A 132 -16.93 14.42 -7.27
N ASN A 133 -15.85 13.85 -7.79
CA ASN A 133 -14.61 14.56 -8.10
C ASN A 133 -14.01 14.04 -9.43
N PRO A 134 -14.21 14.72 -10.56
CA PRO A 134 -13.64 14.31 -11.86
C PRO A 134 -12.11 14.25 -11.89
N SER A 135 -11.43 14.88 -10.92
CA SER A 135 -9.97 14.93 -10.80
C SER A 135 -9.41 13.97 -9.74
N VAL A 136 -10.24 13.06 -9.21
CA VAL A 136 -9.79 12.08 -8.22
C VAL A 136 -8.66 11.20 -8.77
N ASP A 137 -7.57 11.08 -8.00
CA ASP A 137 -6.45 10.19 -8.33
C ASP A 137 -6.78 8.78 -7.84
N ILE A 138 -7.01 7.83 -8.76
CA ILE A 138 -7.37 6.45 -8.43
C ILE A 138 -6.20 5.52 -8.70
N SER A 139 -5.70 4.87 -7.67
CA SER A 139 -4.61 3.91 -7.73
C SER A 139 -5.09 2.50 -7.39
N LEU A 140 -4.55 1.46 -8.06
CA LEU A 140 -4.78 0.06 -7.73
C LEU A 140 -3.47 -0.57 -7.23
N VAL A 141 -3.54 -1.33 -6.13
CA VAL A 141 -2.38 -2.02 -5.56
C VAL A 141 -2.19 -3.39 -6.20
N ALA A 142 -1.04 -3.60 -6.85
CA ALA A 142 -0.57 -4.93 -7.22
C ALA A 142 0.05 -5.60 -6.00
N THR A 143 -0.60 -6.66 -5.49
CA THR A 143 -0.24 -7.31 -4.24
C THR A 143 1.00 -8.21 -4.37
N TRP A 144 1.50 -8.70 -3.24
CA TRP A 144 2.69 -9.54 -3.15
C TRP A 144 2.42 -11.03 -3.39
N THR A 145 3.48 -11.79 -3.59
CA THR A 145 3.43 -13.25 -3.62
C THR A 145 3.03 -13.80 -2.25
N ARG A 146 2.10 -14.73 -2.24
CA ARG A 146 1.71 -15.53 -1.08
C ARG A 146 2.50 -16.84 -1.09
N PRO A 147 3.45 -17.05 -0.17
CA PRO A 147 4.20 -18.31 -0.08
C PRO A 147 3.33 -19.55 0.10
N ASP A 148 2.18 -19.43 0.79
CA ASP A 148 1.21 -20.52 0.96
C ASP A 148 0.56 -21.00 -0.36
N LEU A 149 0.68 -20.21 -1.43
CA LEU A 149 0.24 -20.58 -2.79
C LEU A 149 1.39 -20.93 -3.74
N THR A 150 2.65 -20.81 -3.28
CA THR A 150 3.84 -20.99 -4.12
C THR A 150 4.64 -22.21 -3.69
N TYR A 151 4.89 -22.41 -2.41
CA TYR A 151 5.74 -23.50 -1.90
C TYR A 151 5.00 -24.84 -1.73
N PRO A 152 3.80 -24.90 -1.14
CA PRO A 152 3.07 -26.18 -1.01
C PRO A 152 2.66 -26.74 -2.37
N ALA A 153 2.73 -28.08 -2.49
CA ALA A 153 2.30 -28.78 -3.71
C ALA A 153 0.81 -28.59 -4.01
N GLY A 154 0.45 -28.60 -5.30
CA GLY A 154 -0.93 -28.54 -5.75
C GLY A 154 -1.58 -27.15 -5.65
N LYS A 155 -0.83 -26.10 -5.39
CA LYS A 155 -1.30 -24.71 -5.38
C LYS A 155 -1.10 -24.03 -6.74
N PRO A 156 -1.78 -22.90 -7.02
CA PRO A 156 -1.74 -22.26 -8.35
C PRO A 156 -0.35 -21.89 -8.86
N TRP A 157 0.60 -21.55 -7.95
CA TRP A 157 1.97 -21.22 -8.30
C TRP A 157 3.00 -22.20 -7.76
N SER A 158 2.59 -23.44 -7.41
CA SER A 158 3.50 -24.48 -6.91
C SER A 158 4.69 -24.70 -7.84
N GLY A 159 5.89 -24.77 -7.26
CA GLY A 159 7.13 -25.03 -8.00
C GLY A 159 7.60 -23.89 -8.88
N GLN A 160 6.93 -22.75 -8.87
CA GLN A 160 7.40 -21.55 -9.55
C GLN A 160 8.38 -20.76 -8.65
N PRO A 161 9.28 -19.95 -9.24
CA PRO A 161 10.07 -19.00 -8.46
C PRO A 161 9.16 -18.07 -7.65
N VAL A 162 9.57 -17.75 -6.41
CA VAL A 162 8.76 -16.90 -5.49
C VAL A 162 8.30 -15.58 -6.11
N ALA A 163 9.09 -15.01 -7.00
CA ALA A 163 8.72 -13.76 -7.69
C ALA A 163 7.55 -13.89 -8.68
N ARG A 164 7.23 -15.13 -9.10
CA ARG A 164 6.33 -15.37 -10.25
C ARG A 164 4.91 -14.90 -10.01
N MET A 165 4.33 -15.23 -8.87
CA MET A 165 2.95 -14.84 -8.54
C MET A 165 2.78 -13.31 -8.62
N ALA A 166 3.63 -12.53 -7.94
CA ALA A 166 3.54 -11.07 -7.99
C ALA A 166 3.72 -10.48 -9.40
N LEU A 167 4.51 -11.14 -10.26
CA LEU A 167 4.66 -10.73 -11.67
C LEU A 167 3.39 -11.04 -12.48
N ASP A 168 2.73 -12.15 -12.23
CA ASP A 168 1.48 -12.50 -12.92
C ASP A 168 0.33 -11.60 -12.47
N LEU A 169 0.20 -11.32 -11.17
CA LEU A 169 -0.77 -10.37 -10.62
C LEU A 169 -0.55 -8.98 -11.21
N ARG A 170 0.70 -8.49 -11.27
CA ARG A 170 1.00 -7.20 -11.87
C ARG A 170 0.57 -7.12 -13.35
N LYS A 171 0.81 -8.16 -14.16
CA LYS A 171 0.33 -8.22 -15.55
C LYS A 171 -1.19 -8.17 -15.63
N ALA A 172 -1.87 -8.81 -14.70
CA ALA A 172 -3.33 -8.78 -14.63
C ALA A 172 -3.83 -7.37 -14.24
N ASP A 173 -3.21 -6.71 -13.26
CA ASP A 173 -3.54 -5.33 -12.87
C ASP A 173 -3.23 -4.32 -13.98
N ASP A 174 -2.16 -4.52 -14.76
CA ASP A 174 -1.89 -3.70 -15.96
C ASP A 174 -3.03 -3.84 -17.00
N ARG A 175 -3.66 -5.02 -17.12
CA ARG A 175 -4.87 -5.22 -17.94
C ARG A 175 -6.08 -4.50 -17.36
N VAL A 176 -6.22 -4.46 -16.01
CA VAL A 176 -7.28 -3.66 -15.36
C VAL A 176 -7.11 -2.20 -15.74
N ARG A 177 -5.91 -1.63 -15.60
CA ARG A 177 -5.63 -0.25 -15.97
C ARG A 177 -5.90 0.04 -17.44
N ALA A 178 -5.50 -0.86 -18.33
CA ALA A 178 -5.78 -0.72 -19.76
C ALA A 178 -7.28 -0.73 -20.09
N ALA A 179 -8.08 -1.52 -19.35
CA ALA A 179 -9.52 -1.62 -19.52
C ALA A 179 -10.33 -0.52 -18.79
N VAL A 180 -9.71 0.17 -17.81
CA VAL A 180 -10.32 1.20 -16.97
C VAL A 180 -9.36 2.41 -16.91
N PRO A 181 -9.38 3.31 -17.92
CA PRO A 181 -8.41 4.42 -18.04
C PRO A 181 -8.44 5.43 -16.89
N SER A 182 -9.50 5.45 -16.08
CA SER A 182 -9.59 6.25 -14.86
C SER A 182 -8.78 5.68 -13.68
N ILE A 183 -8.14 4.52 -13.82
CA ILE A 183 -7.09 4.08 -12.91
C ILE A 183 -5.78 4.74 -13.34
N ASP A 184 -5.32 5.71 -12.57
CA ASP A 184 -4.13 6.51 -12.91
C ASP A 184 -2.85 5.69 -12.87
N ARG A 185 -2.73 4.79 -11.90
CA ARG A 185 -1.53 3.94 -11.74
C ARG A 185 -1.79 2.60 -11.07
N ILE A 186 -0.86 1.67 -11.32
CA ILE A 186 -0.74 0.44 -10.53
C ILE A 186 0.43 0.63 -9.55
N ILE A 187 0.13 0.54 -8.25
CA ILE A 187 1.15 0.65 -7.19
C ILE A 187 1.88 -0.69 -7.05
N PRO A 188 3.21 -0.74 -7.24
CA PRO A 188 3.95 -1.98 -7.44
C PRO A 188 4.40 -2.64 -6.12
N VAL A 189 3.48 -2.93 -5.20
CA VAL A 189 3.84 -3.50 -3.88
C VAL A 189 4.44 -4.89 -4.01
N GLY A 190 3.87 -5.76 -4.84
CA GLY A 190 4.43 -7.09 -5.09
C GLY A 190 5.83 -7.03 -5.72
N GLN A 191 6.08 -6.05 -6.59
CA GLN A 191 7.41 -5.82 -7.16
C GLN A 191 8.38 -5.27 -6.10
N ALA A 192 7.90 -4.53 -5.09
CA ALA A 192 8.73 -4.10 -3.97
C ALA A 192 9.15 -5.28 -3.09
N PHE A 193 8.26 -6.26 -2.85
CA PHE A 193 8.63 -7.51 -2.18
C PHE A 193 9.69 -8.27 -2.98
N ASN A 194 9.48 -8.47 -4.28
CA ASN A 194 10.47 -9.10 -5.17
C ASN A 194 11.80 -8.34 -5.18
N CYS A 195 11.76 -7.02 -5.14
CA CYS A 195 12.95 -6.16 -5.07
C CYS A 195 13.71 -6.35 -3.74
N ALA A 196 13.01 -6.42 -2.61
CA ALA A 196 13.62 -6.66 -1.31
C ALA A 196 14.35 -8.02 -1.27
N ILE A 197 13.76 -9.06 -1.87
CA ILE A 197 14.37 -10.38 -2.02
C ILE A 197 15.59 -10.30 -2.93
N ALA A 198 15.47 -9.75 -4.13
CA ALA A 198 16.55 -9.65 -5.11
C ALA A 198 17.75 -8.86 -4.60
N ARG A 199 17.54 -7.89 -3.71
CA ARG A 199 18.58 -7.09 -3.06
C ARG A 199 19.12 -7.71 -1.77
N GLY A 200 18.70 -8.94 -1.44
CA GLY A 200 19.15 -9.65 -0.23
C GLY A 200 18.74 -8.93 1.07
N VAL A 201 17.65 -8.14 1.06
CA VAL A 201 17.05 -7.58 2.27
C VAL A 201 16.16 -8.61 2.94
N ALA A 202 15.31 -9.27 2.14
CA ALA A 202 14.36 -10.25 2.62
C ALA A 202 14.74 -11.68 2.23
N ASP A 203 14.28 -12.62 3.04
CA ASP A 203 14.36 -14.03 2.73
C ASP A 203 13.30 -14.41 1.68
N PRO A 204 13.62 -15.21 0.66
CA PRO A 204 12.64 -15.67 -0.32
C PRO A 204 11.71 -16.75 0.22
N ASN A 205 12.14 -17.57 1.20
CA ASN A 205 11.43 -18.77 1.62
C ASN A 205 11.15 -18.78 3.13
N PRO A 206 9.93 -18.51 3.58
CA PRO A 206 9.61 -18.50 5.02
C PRO A 206 9.45 -19.91 5.62
N TYR A 207 9.60 -21.00 4.83
CA TYR A 207 9.40 -22.37 5.29
C TYR A 207 10.69 -23.08 5.71
N ASP A 208 11.88 -22.61 5.33
CA ASP A 208 13.16 -23.25 5.60
C ASP A 208 14.00 -22.51 6.66
N GLY A 209 13.41 -21.51 7.31
CA GLY A 209 14.05 -20.70 8.33
C GLY A 209 14.68 -19.42 7.77
N LEU A 210 14.85 -18.44 8.65
CA LEU A 210 15.34 -17.12 8.26
C LEU A 210 16.89 -17.13 8.11
N ALA A 211 17.38 -16.83 6.91
CA ALA A 211 18.79 -16.70 6.66
C ALA A 211 19.42 -15.52 7.43
N PRO A 212 20.68 -15.65 7.90
CA PRO A 212 21.35 -14.61 8.67
C PRO A 212 21.33 -13.24 7.98
N GLY A 213 20.94 -12.20 8.71
CA GLY A 213 20.91 -10.80 8.23
C GLY A 213 19.76 -10.45 7.27
N LYS A 214 18.85 -11.37 7.03
CA LYS A 214 17.62 -11.14 6.26
C LYS A 214 16.41 -10.94 7.18
N ILE A 215 15.33 -10.42 6.61
CA ILE A 215 14.03 -10.27 7.27
C ILE A 215 13.01 -11.16 6.60
N ASP A 216 11.97 -11.53 7.35
CA ASP A 216 10.78 -12.15 6.79
C ASP A 216 9.74 -11.05 6.47
N LEU A 217 9.27 -11.02 5.22
CA LEU A 217 8.22 -10.09 4.79
C LEU A 217 6.81 -10.59 5.11
N TRP A 218 6.67 -11.87 5.45
CA TRP A 218 5.38 -12.50 5.73
C TRP A 218 5.16 -12.76 7.21
N ALA A 219 3.92 -12.81 7.63
CA ALA A 219 3.52 -13.27 8.95
C ALA A 219 3.61 -14.81 9.03
N SER A 220 3.34 -15.36 10.22
CA SER A 220 3.45 -16.80 10.50
C SER A 220 2.51 -17.69 9.67
N ASP A 221 1.49 -17.12 9.05
CA ASP A 221 0.59 -17.84 8.14
C ASP A 221 1.10 -17.90 6.70
N HIS A 222 2.26 -17.27 6.40
CA HIS A 222 2.86 -17.20 5.08
C HIS A 222 1.94 -16.65 3.99
N TYR A 223 0.97 -15.85 4.41
CA TYR A 223 -0.05 -15.23 3.57
C TYR A 223 -0.09 -13.72 3.79
N HIS A 224 -0.34 -13.29 5.03
CA HIS A 224 -0.31 -11.89 5.41
C HIS A 224 1.13 -11.39 5.52
N ALA A 225 1.29 -10.08 5.47
CA ALA A 225 2.60 -9.50 5.65
C ALA A 225 2.98 -9.38 7.14
N SER A 226 4.27 -9.40 7.43
CA SER A 226 4.83 -9.03 8.72
C SER A 226 4.86 -7.52 8.91
N ASN A 227 5.33 -7.02 10.06
CA ASN A 227 5.60 -5.60 10.26
C ASN A 227 6.52 -5.01 9.16
N TYR A 228 7.52 -5.78 8.71
CA TYR A 228 8.42 -5.36 7.62
C TYR A 228 7.68 -5.25 6.28
N GLY A 229 6.81 -6.22 5.99
CA GLY A 229 6.05 -6.25 4.73
C GLY A 229 5.03 -5.13 4.66
N TYR A 230 4.24 -4.88 5.71
CA TYR A 230 3.30 -3.76 5.73
C TYR A 230 3.98 -2.39 5.75
N TYR A 231 5.13 -2.28 6.40
CA TYR A 231 5.95 -1.08 6.33
C TYR A 231 6.42 -0.82 4.89
N LEU A 232 6.89 -1.85 4.18
CA LEU A 232 7.30 -1.75 2.77
C LEU A 232 6.13 -1.40 1.86
N GLU A 233 4.95 -2.00 2.06
CA GLU A 233 3.72 -1.66 1.35
C GLU A 233 3.38 -0.18 1.53
N ALA A 234 3.30 0.29 2.77
CA ALA A 234 2.98 1.68 3.08
C ALA A 234 3.99 2.67 2.47
N LEU A 235 5.29 2.37 2.50
CA LEU A 235 6.34 3.17 1.84
C LEU A 235 6.16 3.21 0.33
N THR A 236 5.78 2.08 -0.28
CA THR A 236 5.59 1.98 -1.73
C THR A 236 4.36 2.79 -2.16
N ILE A 237 3.26 2.68 -1.42
CA ILE A 237 2.06 3.50 -1.63
C ILE A 237 2.37 4.98 -1.43
N PHE A 238 3.06 5.33 -0.34
CA PHE A 238 3.46 6.70 -0.05
C PHE A 238 4.28 7.31 -1.21
N ALA A 239 5.29 6.61 -1.67
CA ALA A 239 6.12 7.07 -2.79
C ALA A 239 5.32 7.23 -4.10
N ALA A 240 4.43 6.29 -4.40
CA ALA A 240 3.64 6.28 -5.63
C ALA A 240 2.57 7.38 -5.65
N VAL A 241 1.87 7.59 -4.53
CA VAL A 241 0.75 8.55 -4.42
C VAL A 241 1.26 9.99 -4.25
N THR A 242 2.26 10.19 -3.39
CA THR A 242 2.74 11.54 -3.05
C THR A 242 3.88 12.03 -3.96
N HIS A 243 4.45 11.16 -4.79
CA HIS A 243 5.67 11.40 -5.57
C HIS A 243 6.86 11.85 -4.71
N THR A 244 6.80 11.59 -3.39
CA THR A 244 7.86 11.92 -2.45
C THR A 244 8.83 10.76 -2.32
N ASP A 245 10.13 11.06 -2.37
CA ASP A 245 11.17 10.06 -2.14
C ASP A 245 11.10 9.57 -0.67
N PRO A 246 10.76 8.29 -0.42
CA PRO A 246 10.59 7.79 0.94
C PRO A 246 11.90 7.74 1.73
N ARG A 247 13.07 7.85 1.08
CA ARG A 247 14.38 7.92 1.76
C ARG A 247 14.57 9.23 2.55
N ARG A 248 13.75 10.25 2.26
CA ARG A 248 13.71 11.50 3.04
C ARG A 248 13.22 11.33 4.47
N LEU A 249 12.49 10.24 4.75
CA LEU A 249 12.08 9.87 6.10
C LEU A 249 13.29 9.56 7.00
N GLY A 250 14.35 8.99 6.41
CA GLY A 250 15.59 8.70 7.13
C GLY A 250 15.51 7.46 8.02
N ARG A 251 16.63 7.17 8.69
CA ARG A 251 16.80 5.93 9.44
C ARG A 251 16.06 5.88 10.78
N ALA A 252 15.68 7.04 11.31
CA ALA A 252 15.09 7.19 12.65
C ALA A 252 13.61 7.57 12.61
N GLU A 253 12.95 7.34 11.44
CA GLU A 253 11.55 7.68 11.29
C GLU A 253 10.64 6.91 12.27
N GLY A 254 9.49 7.51 12.58
CA GLY A 254 8.69 7.09 13.73
C GLY A 254 7.99 5.76 13.56
N ALA A 255 7.47 5.43 12.37
CA ALA A 255 6.75 4.17 12.19
C ALA A 255 7.69 2.96 12.27
N ALA A 256 8.92 3.04 11.71
CA ALA A 256 9.91 1.98 11.87
C ALA A 256 10.27 1.76 13.33
N ARG A 257 10.49 2.85 14.08
CA ARG A 257 10.75 2.76 15.52
C ARG A 257 9.60 2.11 16.27
N ASP A 258 8.37 2.56 16.01
CA ASP A 258 7.17 2.10 16.70
C ASP A 258 6.88 0.62 16.39
N LEU A 259 7.14 0.16 15.15
CA LEU A 259 7.05 -1.23 14.71
C LEU A 259 8.30 -2.06 15.03
N LYS A 260 9.28 -1.53 15.77
CA LYS A 260 10.53 -2.19 16.15
C LYS A 260 11.38 -2.64 14.95
N ILE A 261 11.31 -1.92 13.84
CA ILE A 261 12.13 -2.15 12.64
C ILE A 261 13.50 -1.51 12.86
N PRO A 262 14.61 -2.28 12.77
CA PRO A 262 15.94 -1.71 12.93
C PRO A 262 16.24 -0.58 11.94
N PRO A 263 16.91 0.52 12.34
CA PRO A 263 17.17 1.68 11.47
C PRO A 263 17.88 1.35 10.15
N ALA A 264 18.76 0.35 10.16
CA ALA A 264 19.44 -0.10 8.94
C ALA A 264 18.49 -0.81 7.98
N ILE A 265 17.53 -1.58 8.50
CA ILE A 265 16.49 -2.26 7.71
C ILE A 265 15.49 -1.23 7.16
N ALA A 266 15.04 -0.28 8.00
CA ALA A 266 14.16 0.79 7.55
C ALA A 266 14.74 1.55 6.35
N ALA A 267 16.01 1.95 6.41
CA ALA A 267 16.68 2.62 5.29
C ALA A 267 16.75 1.74 4.02
N ARG A 268 16.99 0.43 4.16
CA ARG A 268 16.99 -0.50 3.01
C ARG A 268 15.59 -0.64 2.39
N LEU A 269 14.54 -0.74 3.22
CA LEU A 269 13.16 -0.82 2.75
C LEU A 269 12.69 0.49 2.10
N GLN A 270 13.13 1.65 2.59
CA GLN A 270 12.91 2.95 1.95
C GLN A 270 13.55 3.00 0.54
N ASP A 271 14.78 2.51 0.36
CA ASP A 271 15.43 2.43 -0.96
C ASP A 271 14.71 1.43 -1.90
N VAL A 272 14.26 0.30 -1.37
CA VAL A 272 13.45 -0.68 -2.12
C VAL A 272 12.13 -0.05 -2.61
N ALA A 273 11.39 0.63 -1.73
CA ALA A 273 10.15 1.31 -2.08
C ALA A 273 10.38 2.40 -3.14
N PHE A 274 11.42 3.22 -2.99
CA PHE A 274 11.79 4.23 -3.97
C PHE A 274 12.06 3.63 -5.36
N ARG A 275 12.87 2.57 -5.43
CA ARG A 275 13.18 1.90 -6.70
C ARG A 275 11.95 1.32 -7.36
N SER A 276 11.11 0.65 -6.59
CA SER A 276 9.89 0.01 -7.09
C SER A 276 8.88 1.06 -7.61
N ALA A 277 8.63 2.12 -6.84
CA ALA A 277 7.70 3.17 -7.23
C ALA A 277 8.19 4.00 -8.45
N THR A 278 9.50 4.11 -8.64
CA THR A 278 10.09 4.89 -9.76
C THR A 278 10.51 4.03 -10.97
N GLY A 279 10.25 2.73 -10.96
CA GLY A 279 10.64 1.82 -12.05
C GLY A 279 12.15 1.59 -12.18
N ARG A 280 12.95 1.93 -11.15
CA ARG A 280 14.39 1.70 -11.17
C ARG A 280 14.71 0.22 -10.98
N ARG A 281 15.81 -0.24 -11.60
CA ARG A 281 16.22 -1.64 -11.50
C ARG A 281 16.46 -2.07 -10.04
N CYS A 282 15.98 -3.26 -9.69
CA CYS A 282 16.12 -3.90 -8.39
C CYS A 282 17.26 -4.92 -8.33
N GLY A 283 17.96 -5.18 -9.43
CA GLY A 283 19.14 -6.04 -9.43
C GLY A 283 20.28 -5.43 -8.63
N SER A 284 21.20 -6.30 -8.10
CA SER A 284 22.48 -5.88 -7.53
C SER A 284 23.24 -5.09 -8.60
N GLY A 285 23.57 -3.82 -8.30
CA GLY A 285 24.55 -3.06 -9.06
C GLY A 285 25.92 -3.68 -8.89
#